data_7f4c35c69e9a1d5b69df3962a3b293ff
#
_entry.id   7f4c35c69e9a1d5b69df3962a3b293ff
#
_cell.length_a   1.000
_cell.length_b   1.000
_cell.length_c   1.000
_cell.angle_alpha   90.00
_cell.angle_beta   90.00
_cell.angle_gamma   90.00
#
_symmetry.space_group_name_H-M   'P 1'
#
loop_
_entity.id
_entity.type
_entity.pdbx_description
1 polymer ?
#
loop_
_entity_poly.entity_id
_entity_poly.type
_entity_poly.pdbx_seq_one_letter_code
_entity_poly.pdbx_strand_id
1 'polypeptide(L)'
;MIIPKQFLKTIKRTGLGKNLFFEMRYDDSGNEINDFVLNQNPFSKSKILIAGKNFGCGSSREHAPWALLDFGITCVISSSFADIFYSNCFKNGILPITLNDEKIKELSEYANRKEEISIDLSEEKIIYGNSEVNFKIDPFKKKCLLEGLDDIALSLKKTDKIQTFENNLK
;
A
#
# COMPACT_ATOMS: atom_id res chain seq x y z
N MET A 1 2.32 12.73 -8.27
CA MET A 1 1.48 12.68 -7.03
C MET A 1 0.69 11.37 -7.01
N ILE A 2 0.45 10.72 -5.84
CA ILE A 2 -0.30 9.44 -5.79
C ILE A 2 -1.76 9.67 -6.21
N ILE A 3 -2.40 10.70 -5.68
CA ILE A 3 -3.74 11.13 -6.09
C ILE A 3 -3.81 12.66 -6.10
N PRO A 4 -4.31 13.30 -7.18
CA PRO A 4 -4.44 14.75 -7.28
C PRO A 4 -5.46 15.34 -6.29
N LYS A 5 -5.23 16.59 -5.88
CA LYS A 5 -6.04 17.28 -4.86
C LYS A 5 -7.53 17.37 -5.20
N GLN A 6 -7.88 17.51 -6.48
CA GLN A 6 -9.27 17.61 -6.93
C GLN A 6 -10.12 16.39 -6.57
N PHE A 7 -9.50 15.20 -6.39
CA PHE A 7 -10.19 13.97 -6.05
C PHE A 7 -10.28 13.70 -4.54
N LEU A 8 -9.74 14.60 -3.69
CA LEU A 8 -9.71 14.44 -2.24
C LEU A 8 -10.97 14.95 -1.52
N LYS A 9 -12.01 15.32 -2.25
CA LYS A 9 -13.27 15.86 -1.69
C LYS A 9 -14.24 14.78 -1.22
N THR A 10 -14.02 13.53 -1.58
CA THR A 10 -14.88 12.40 -1.21
C THR A 10 -14.50 11.81 0.15
N ILE A 11 -15.49 11.34 0.89
CA ILE A 11 -15.31 10.52 2.09
C ILE A 11 -15.44 9.02 1.79
N LYS A 12 -15.75 8.66 0.54
CA LYS A 12 -15.88 7.27 0.12
C LYS A 12 -14.50 6.68 -0.15
N ARG A 13 -14.27 5.47 0.37
CA ARG A 13 -13.01 4.72 0.18
C ARG A 13 -12.92 4.03 -1.18
N THR A 14 -14.02 3.93 -1.92
CA THR A 14 -14.14 3.27 -3.23
C THR A 14 -14.30 4.27 -4.36
N GLY A 15 -13.91 3.88 -5.58
CA GLY A 15 -13.95 4.71 -6.77
C GLY A 15 -12.76 5.65 -6.93
N LEU A 16 -11.72 5.51 -6.09
CA LEU A 16 -10.49 6.31 -6.12
C LEU A 16 -9.40 5.68 -6.99
N GLY A 17 -9.45 4.37 -7.24
CA GLY A 17 -8.44 3.64 -8.00
C GLY A 17 -8.27 4.15 -9.42
N LYS A 18 -9.36 4.61 -10.06
CA LYS A 18 -9.31 5.28 -11.37
C LYS A 18 -8.50 6.59 -11.36
N ASN A 19 -8.38 7.22 -10.18
CA ASN A 19 -7.66 8.48 -10.01
C ASN A 19 -6.22 8.27 -9.48
N LEU A 20 -5.82 7.01 -9.25
CA LEU A 20 -4.47 6.67 -8.86
C LEU A 20 -3.48 7.11 -9.94
N PHE A 21 -2.46 7.91 -9.56
CA PHE A 21 -1.48 8.48 -10.47
C PHE A 21 -2.08 9.18 -11.70
N PHE A 22 -3.23 9.83 -11.54
CA PHE A 22 -4.05 10.38 -12.63
C PHE A 22 -3.23 11.19 -13.64
N GLU A 23 -2.40 12.13 -13.16
CA GLU A 23 -1.55 12.99 -14.02
C GLU A 23 -0.45 12.23 -14.78
N MET A 24 -0.19 10.98 -14.41
CA MET A 24 0.79 10.11 -15.08
C MET A 24 0.10 9.05 -15.95
N ARG A 25 -1.16 8.71 -15.62
CA ARG A 25 -1.94 7.68 -16.31
C ARG A 25 -2.77 8.21 -17.47
N TYR A 26 -3.14 9.47 -17.41
CA TYR A 26 -4.05 10.06 -18.39
C TYR A 26 -3.46 11.34 -18.96
N ASP A 27 -3.72 11.57 -20.25
CA ASP A 27 -3.42 12.84 -20.93
C ASP A 27 -4.48 13.92 -20.59
N ASP A 28 -4.26 15.14 -21.09
CA ASP A 28 -5.18 16.27 -20.89
C ASP A 28 -6.58 16.04 -21.48
N SER A 29 -6.71 15.11 -22.42
CA SER A 29 -7.99 14.72 -23.04
C SER A 29 -8.68 13.56 -22.28
N GLY A 30 -8.02 13.01 -21.23
CA GLY A 30 -8.54 11.91 -20.44
C GLY A 30 -8.28 10.52 -21.04
N ASN A 31 -7.45 10.40 -22.07
CA ASN A 31 -7.07 9.11 -22.62
C ASN A 31 -5.92 8.50 -21.80
N GLU A 32 -5.87 7.17 -21.72
CA GLU A 32 -4.80 6.47 -21.05
C GLU A 32 -3.46 6.64 -21.79
N ILE A 33 -2.42 7.02 -21.05
CA ILE A 33 -1.04 7.07 -21.54
C ILE A 33 -0.48 5.65 -21.57
N ASN A 34 -0.36 5.07 -22.77
CA ASN A 34 0.03 3.68 -22.97
C ASN A 34 1.41 3.34 -22.40
N ASP A 35 2.32 4.31 -22.32
CA ASP A 35 3.69 4.11 -21.81
C ASP A 35 3.76 4.08 -20.27
N PHE A 36 2.69 4.45 -19.57
CA PHE A 36 2.67 4.36 -18.14
C PHE A 36 2.45 2.92 -17.67
N VAL A 37 3.34 2.42 -16.82
CA VAL A 37 3.42 1.00 -16.44
C VAL A 37 2.09 0.42 -15.95
N LEU A 38 1.33 1.14 -15.13
CA LEU A 38 0.05 0.62 -14.60
C LEU A 38 -1.11 0.63 -15.62
N ASN A 39 -0.90 1.20 -16.81
CA ASN A 39 -1.86 1.09 -17.92
C ASN A 39 -1.54 -0.12 -18.83
N GLN A 40 -0.42 -0.80 -18.61
CA GLN A 40 0.05 -1.92 -19.43
C GLN A 40 -0.27 -3.28 -18.79
N ASN A 41 -0.59 -4.28 -19.60
CA ASN A 41 -0.64 -5.67 -19.14
C ASN A 41 0.76 -6.27 -19.04
N PRO A 42 1.05 -7.05 -17.97
CA PRO A 42 0.15 -7.49 -16.88
C PRO A 42 0.04 -6.51 -15.70
N PHE A 43 0.78 -5.39 -15.70
CA PHE A 43 0.97 -4.49 -14.55
C PHE A 43 -0.32 -3.80 -14.09
N SER A 44 -1.30 -3.60 -15.00
CA SER A 44 -2.60 -3.03 -14.66
C SER A 44 -3.41 -3.85 -13.64
N LYS A 45 -2.99 -5.08 -13.36
CA LYS A 45 -3.60 -5.98 -12.36
C LYS A 45 -2.64 -6.33 -11.21
N SER A 46 -1.51 -5.63 -11.11
CA SER A 46 -0.50 -5.90 -10.09
C SER A 46 -1.01 -5.59 -8.70
N LYS A 47 -0.66 -6.45 -7.75
CA LYS A 47 -0.90 -6.27 -6.31
C LYS A 47 0.28 -5.64 -5.58
N ILE A 48 1.46 -5.66 -6.19
CA ILE A 48 2.71 -5.16 -5.65
C ILE A 48 3.16 -3.97 -6.48
N LEU A 49 3.46 -2.86 -5.82
CA LEU A 49 4.05 -1.66 -6.42
C LEU A 49 5.49 -1.50 -5.92
N ILE A 50 6.45 -1.49 -6.84
CA ILE A 50 7.84 -1.12 -6.54
C ILE A 50 8.02 0.35 -6.87
N ALA A 51 8.47 1.14 -5.90
CA ALA A 51 8.54 2.58 -6.00
C ALA A 51 9.91 3.14 -5.59
N GLY A 52 10.24 4.34 -6.05
CA GLY A 52 11.43 5.06 -5.67
C GLY A 52 11.39 5.55 -4.22
N LYS A 53 12.51 6.10 -3.75
CA LYS A 53 12.68 6.63 -2.40
C LYS A 53 11.67 7.72 -2.03
N ASN A 54 11.42 7.85 -0.72
CA ASN A 54 10.52 8.85 -0.13
C ASN A 54 9.09 8.73 -0.69
N PHE A 55 8.63 7.49 -0.93
CA PHE A 55 7.31 7.26 -1.49
C PHE A 55 6.21 7.73 -0.53
N GLY A 56 5.18 8.36 -1.09
CA GLY A 56 4.09 8.96 -0.33
C GLY A 56 4.36 10.39 0.15
N CYS A 57 5.52 11.01 -0.20
CA CYS A 57 5.78 12.42 0.06
C CYS A 57 4.69 13.29 -0.57
N GLY A 58 4.17 14.25 0.22
CA GLY A 58 3.02 15.07 -0.19
C GLY A 58 1.65 14.44 -0.04
N SER A 59 1.57 13.16 0.39
CA SER A 59 0.32 12.41 0.62
C SER A 59 0.03 12.28 2.12
N SER A 60 -0.32 13.39 2.79
CA SER A 60 -0.65 13.41 4.22
C SER A 60 -2.05 12.88 4.54
N ARG A 61 -2.83 12.45 3.55
CA ARG A 61 -4.21 11.99 3.70
C ARG A 61 -4.34 10.51 3.41
N GLU A 62 -5.34 9.87 4.03
CA GLU A 62 -5.66 8.45 3.81
C GLU A 62 -6.14 8.13 2.40
N HIS A 63 -6.51 9.12 1.60
CA HIS A 63 -6.94 8.94 0.21
C HIS A 63 -5.88 8.26 -0.66
N ALA A 64 -4.58 8.45 -0.36
CA ALA A 64 -3.51 7.81 -1.12
C ALA A 64 -3.50 6.28 -0.92
N PRO A 65 -3.50 5.74 0.31
CA PRO A 65 -3.72 4.31 0.54
C PRO A 65 -5.05 3.80 -0.03
N TRP A 66 -6.15 4.55 0.11
CA TRP A 66 -7.44 4.13 -0.46
C TRP A 66 -7.39 3.99 -1.99
N ALA A 67 -6.73 4.93 -2.68
CA ALA A 67 -6.58 4.85 -4.13
C ALA A 67 -5.74 3.66 -4.57
N LEU A 68 -4.68 3.31 -3.82
CA LEU A 68 -3.87 2.12 -4.07
C LEU A 68 -4.69 0.83 -3.88
N LEU A 69 -5.42 0.71 -2.79
CA LEU A 69 -6.26 -0.47 -2.50
C LEU A 69 -7.39 -0.63 -3.52
N ASP A 70 -8.08 0.45 -3.84
CA ASP A 70 -9.19 0.43 -4.79
C ASP A 70 -8.70 0.14 -6.23
N PHE A 71 -7.44 0.41 -6.53
CA PHE A 71 -6.78 -0.04 -7.77
C PHE A 71 -6.39 -1.52 -7.71
N GLY A 72 -6.20 -2.09 -6.52
CA GLY A 72 -5.82 -3.49 -6.30
C GLY A 72 -4.42 -3.67 -5.70
N ILE A 73 -3.67 -2.59 -5.42
CA ILE A 73 -2.33 -2.67 -4.83
C ILE A 73 -2.46 -2.86 -3.33
N THR A 74 -1.95 -3.98 -2.83
CA THR A 74 -1.96 -4.36 -1.41
C THR A 74 -0.58 -4.32 -0.76
N CYS A 75 0.48 -4.18 -1.56
CA CYS A 75 1.85 -4.04 -1.07
C CYS A 75 2.60 -2.95 -1.85
N VAL A 76 3.41 -2.17 -1.13
CA VAL A 76 4.33 -1.19 -1.73
C VAL A 76 5.74 -1.45 -1.21
N ILE A 77 6.70 -1.60 -2.12
CA ILE A 77 8.11 -1.80 -1.82
C ILE A 77 8.87 -0.54 -2.22
N SER A 78 9.64 0.05 -1.30
CA SER A 78 10.40 1.28 -1.54
C SER A 78 11.66 1.32 -0.68
N SER A 79 12.64 2.12 -1.04
CA SER A 79 13.82 2.32 -0.17
C SER A 79 13.56 3.27 1.01
N SER A 80 12.51 4.10 0.93
CA SER A 80 12.00 4.89 2.06
C SER A 80 10.59 5.38 1.79
N PHE A 81 9.88 5.71 2.86
CA PHE A 81 8.51 6.22 2.84
C PHE A 81 8.40 7.54 3.61
N ALA A 82 7.43 8.36 3.26
CA ALA A 82 6.98 9.44 4.14
C ALA A 82 6.25 8.84 5.35
N ASP A 83 6.54 9.32 6.56
CA ASP A 83 6.07 8.74 7.83
C ASP A 83 4.54 8.62 7.92
N ILE A 84 3.83 9.67 7.53
CA ILE A 84 2.36 9.69 7.56
C ILE A 84 1.81 8.64 6.59
N PHE A 85 2.34 8.56 5.38
CA PHE A 85 1.92 7.58 4.39
C PHE A 85 2.19 6.15 4.87
N TYR A 86 3.39 5.89 5.42
CA TYR A 86 3.78 4.59 5.98
C TYR A 86 2.81 4.13 7.07
N SER A 87 2.47 5.04 7.99
CA SER A 87 1.50 4.76 9.05
C SER A 87 0.09 4.49 8.50
N ASN A 88 -0.36 5.30 7.54
CA ASN A 88 -1.67 5.14 6.92
C ASN A 88 -1.80 3.86 6.09
N CYS A 89 -0.71 3.34 5.52
CA CYS A 89 -0.71 2.04 4.85
C CYS A 89 -1.20 0.93 5.79
N PHE A 90 -0.63 0.80 6.98
CA PHE A 90 -1.02 -0.23 7.94
C PHE A 90 -2.47 -0.10 8.41
N LYS A 91 -2.94 1.13 8.66
CA LYS A 91 -4.34 1.39 9.05
C LYS A 91 -5.34 0.94 8.00
N ASN A 92 -4.91 0.90 6.75
CA ASN A 92 -5.76 0.55 5.61
C ASN A 92 -5.44 -0.84 5.02
N GLY A 93 -4.60 -1.65 5.67
CA GLY A 93 -4.31 -3.02 5.22
C GLY A 93 -3.34 -3.12 4.04
N ILE A 94 -2.54 -2.09 3.77
CA ILE A 94 -1.42 -2.15 2.82
C ILE A 94 -0.14 -2.50 3.57
N LEU A 95 0.65 -3.41 3.00
CA LEU A 95 1.98 -3.75 3.49
C LEU A 95 3.06 -2.85 2.86
N PRO A 96 3.63 -1.86 3.57
CA PRO A 96 4.80 -1.14 3.10
C PRO A 96 6.08 -1.89 3.51
N ILE A 97 6.93 -2.23 2.53
CA ILE A 97 8.22 -2.90 2.76
C ILE A 97 9.35 -1.95 2.42
N THR A 98 10.30 -1.80 3.34
CA THR A 98 11.53 -1.01 3.11
C THR A 98 12.69 -1.94 2.80
N LEU A 99 13.35 -1.71 1.65
CA LEU A 99 14.56 -2.40 1.23
C LEU A 99 15.63 -1.37 0.83
N ASN A 100 16.89 -1.79 0.75
CA ASN A 100 17.95 -0.94 0.23
C ASN A 100 17.79 -0.71 -1.29
N ASP A 101 18.43 0.33 -1.81
CA ASP A 101 18.30 0.73 -3.23
C ASP A 101 18.78 -0.36 -4.18
N GLU A 102 19.75 -1.19 -3.81
CA GLU A 102 20.25 -2.29 -4.63
C GLU A 102 19.15 -3.34 -4.85
N LYS A 103 18.43 -3.73 -3.77
CA LYS A 103 17.33 -4.68 -3.85
C LYS A 103 16.12 -4.11 -4.57
N ILE A 104 15.84 -2.82 -4.44
CA ILE A 104 14.79 -2.13 -5.21
C ILE A 104 15.11 -2.22 -6.70
N LYS A 105 16.36 -1.95 -7.08
CA LYS A 105 16.79 -2.04 -8.48
C LYS A 105 16.65 -3.46 -9.02
N GLU A 106 17.16 -4.47 -8.28
CA GLU A 106 17.08 -5.89 -8.65
C GLU A 106 15.61 -6.33 -8.88
N LEU A 107 14.72 -6.03 -7.91
CA LEU A 107 13.30 -6.35 -8.03
C LEU A 107 12.61 -5.60 -9.18
N SER A 108 13.02 -4.35 -9.45
CA SER A 108 12.47 -3.58 -10.57
C SER A 108 12.88 -4.17 -11.91
N GLU A 109 14.14 -4.59 -12.06
CA GLU A 109 14.64 -5.26 -13.26
C GLU A 109 13.93 -6.60 -13.49
N TYR A 110 13.65 -7.35 -12.39
CA TYR A 110 12.91 -8.59 -12.41
C TYR A 110 11.45 -8.37 -12.86
N ALA A 111 10.77 -7.39 -12.25
CA ALA A 111 9.41 -7.02 -12.63
C ALA A 111 9.29 -6.55 -14.09
N ASN A 112 10.28 -5.79 -14.60
CA ASN A 112 10.30 -5.34 -16.00
C ASN A 112 10.37 -6.49 -17.01
N ARG A 113 10.89 -7.66 -16.62
CA ARG A 113 10.84 -8.89 -17.42
C ARG A 113 9.48 -9.57 -17.37
N LYS A 114 8.50 -8.98 -16.66
CA LYS A 114 7.14 -9.51 -16.44
C LYS A 114 7.13 -10.85 -15.71
N GLU A 115 8.14 -11.09 -14.89
CA GLU A 115 8.25 -12.27 -14.06
C GLU A 115 7.52 -12.06 -12.72
N GLU A 116 7.02 -13.13 -12.13
CA GLU A 116 6.21 -13.05 -10.91
C GLU A 116 7.08 -12.81 -9.67
N ILE A 117 6.61 -11.88 -8.84
CA ILE A 117 7.15 -11.61 -7.51
C ILE A 117 6.05 -11.95 -6.50
N SER A 118 6.37 -12.75 -5.50
CA SER A 118 5.46 -13.10 -4.42
C SER A 118 5.99 -12.66 -3.06
N ILE A 119 5.07 -12.42 -2.12
CA ILE A 119 5.39 -11.97 -0.77
C ILE A 119 4.73 -12.91 0.22
N ASP A 120 5.56 -13.49 1.09
CA ASP A 120 5.12 -14.23 2.27
C ASP A 120 5.27 -13.34 3.51
N LEU A 121 4.14 -12.81 3.99
CA LEU A 121 4.14 -11.97 5.19
C LEU A 121 4.42 -12.78 6.45
N SER A 122 4.04 -14.06 6.49
CA SER A 122 4.26 -14.92 7.65
C SER A 122 5.74 -15.20 7.85
N GLU A 123 6.45 -15.48 6.75
CA GLU A 123 7.89 -15.74 6.76
C GLU A 123 8.73 -14.45 6.58
N GLU A 124 8.08 -13.30 6.32
CA GLU A 124 8.75 -12.01 6.05
C GLU A 124 9.72 -12.09 4.86
N LYS A 125 9.28 -12.74 3.77
CA LYS A 125 10.06 -12.99 2.57
C LYS A 125 9.42 -12.43 1.32
N ILE A 126 10.26 -11.96 0.41
CA ILE A 126 9.92 -11.67 -0.99
C ILE A 126 10.62 -12.74 -1.84
N ILE A 127 9.87 -13.41 -2.67
CA ILE A 127 10.34 -14.52 -3.51
C ILE A 127 10.21 -14.10 -4.98
N TYR A 128 11.28 -14.28 -5.74
CA TYR A 128 11.35 -13.95 -7.17
C TYR A 128 12.32 -14.89 -7.88
N GLY A 129 11.81 -15.68 -8.82
CA GLY A 129 12.55 -16.77 -9.44
C GLY A 129 13.09 -17.78 -8.44
N ASN A 130 14.41 -17.98 -8.44
CA ASN A 130 15.10 -18.83 -7.48
C ASN A 130 15.74 -18.04 -6.33
N SER A 131 15.41 -16.76 -6.20
CA SER A 131 15.98 -15.87 -5.19
C SER A 131 14.94 -15.50 -4.14
N GLU A 132 15.41 -15.19 -2.94
CA GLU A 132 14.59 -14.63 -1.87
C GLU A 132 15.30 -13.46 -1.18
N VAL A 133 14.52 -12.54 -0.63
CA VAL A 133 15.02 -11.48 0.23
C VAL A 133 14.11 -11.35 1.44
N ASN A 134 14.72 -11.29 2.63
CA ASN A 134 13.99 -11.08 3.87
C ASN A 134 13.74 -9.59 4.08
N PHE A 135 12.57 -9.27 4.64
CA PHE A 135 12.26 -7.95 5.17
C PHE A 135 11.88 -8.06 6.66
N LYS A 136 11.81 -6.94 7.34
CA LYS A 136 11.37 -6.89 8.74
C LYS A 136 10.15 -6.00 8.87
N ILE A 137 9.22 -6.43 9.70
CA ILE A 137 8.03 -5.70 10.06
C ILE A 137 7.82 -5.75 11.58
N ASP A 138 7.26 -4.69 12.14
CA ASP A 138 6.86 -4.70 13.54
C ASP A 138 5.86 -5.84 13.82
N PRO A 139 6.07 -6.67 14.87
CA PRO A 139 5.23 -7.84 15.13
C PRO A 139 3.75 -7.52 15.34
N PHE A 140 3.44 -6.37 15.93
CA PHE A 140 2.04 -5.95 16.13
C PHE A 140 1.39 -5.57 14.78
N LYS A 141 2.10 -4.83 13.94
CA LYS A 141 1.64 -4.48 12.59
C LYS A 141 1.45 -5.71 11.71
N LYS A 142 2.39 -6.67 11.78
CA LYS A 142 2.28 -7.97 11.11
C LYS A 142 1.01 -8.70 11.50
N LYS A 143 0.76 -8.81 12.82
CA LYS A 143 -0.47 -9.42 13.34
C LYS A 143 -1.72 -8.73 12.82
N CYS A 144 -1.77 -7.39 12.85
CA CYS A 144 -2.91 -6.63 12.34
C CYS A 144 -3.18 -6.92 10.86
N LEU A 145 -2.14 -6.96 10.01
CA LEU A 145 -2.29 -7.27 8.60
C LEU A 145 -2.76 -8.72 8.36
N LEU A 146 -2.18 -9.70 9.07
CA LEU A 146 -2.56 -11.12 8.93
C LEU A 146 -3.99 -11.40 9.40
N GLU A 147 -4.44 -10.72 10.46
CA GLU A 147 -5.78 -10.89 11.04
C GLU A 147 -6.82 -9.91 10.46
N GLY A 148 -6.42 -9.00 9.57
CA GLY A 148 -7.30 -7.98 8.99
C GLY A 148 -7.84 -6.99 10.03
N LEU A 149 -7.02 -6.62 11.03
CA LEU A 149 -7.42 -5.75 12.14
C LEU A 149 -7.10 -4.29 11.83
N ASP A 150 -8.13 -3.48 11.78
CA ASP A 150 -8.04 -2.02 11.83
C ASP A 150 -8.18 -1.49 13.28
N ASP A 151 -8.08 -0.18 13.46
CA ASP A 151 -8.20 0.48 14.78
C ASP A 151 -9.56 0.20 15.46
N ILE A 152 -10.62 0.03 14.66
CA ILE A 152 -11.97 -0.28 15.15
C ILE A 152 -12.02 -1.72 15.65
N ALA A 153 -11.52 -2.68 14.85
CA ALA A 153 -11.47 -4.08 15.23
C ALA A 153 -10.61 -4.31 16.48
N LEU A 154 -9.51 -3.58 16.63
CA LEU A 154 -8.67 -3.59 17.84
C LEU A 154 -9.41 -3.09 19.06
N SER A 155 -10.23 -2.05 18.92
CA SER A 155 -11.08 -1.51 20.01
C SER A 155 -12.18 -2.50 20.38
N LEU A 156 -12.83 -3.11 19.40
CA LEU A 156 -13.87 -4.12 19.61
C LEU A 156 -13.35 -5.36 20.35
N LYS A 157 -12.09 -5.76 20.16
CA LYS A 157 -11.46 -6.84 20.96
C LYS A 157 -11.34 -6.50 22.46
N LYS A 158 -11.57 -5.24 22.86
CA LYS A 158 -11.52 -4.78 24.26
C LYS A 158 -12.90 -4.40 24.80
N THR A 159 -13.99 -4.74 24.12
CA THR A 159 -15.37 -4.35 24.48
C THR A 159 -15.70 -4.64 25.95
N ASP A 160 -15.34 -5.83 26.47
CA ASP A 160 -15.61 -6.19 27.86
C ASP A 160 -14.91 -5.25 28.86
N LYS A 161 -13.68 -4.83 28.56
CA LYS A 161 -12.94 -3.89 29.41
C LYS A 161 -13.53 -2.49 29.34
N ILE A 162 -13.98 -2.06 28.16
CA ILE A 162 -14.64 -0.78 27.94
C ILE A 162 -15.94 -0.76 28.73
N GLN A 163 -16.79 -1.79 28.61
CA GLN A 163 -18.04 -1.93 29.32
C GLN A 163 -17.84 -1.91 30.85
N THR A 164 -16.81 -2.64 31.34
CA THR A 164 -16.47 -2.63 32.77
C THR A 164 -16.10 -1.23 33.27
N PHE A 165 -15.30 -0.51 32.48
CA PHE A 165 -14.90 0.86 32.81
C PHE A 165 -16.11 1.82 32.83
N GLU A 166 -16.97 1.76 31.82
CA GLU A 166 -18.18 2.60 31.74
C GLU A 166 -19.15 2.32 32.87
N ASN A 167 -19.30 1.07 33.31
CA ASN A 167 -20.14 0.69 34.45
C ASN A 167 -19.60 1.24 35.77
N ASN A 168 -18.29 1.39 35.92
CA ASN A 168 -17.64 1.94 37.11
C ASN A 168 -17.66 3.48 37.15
N LEU A 169 -18.05 4.15 36.06
CA LEU A 169 -18.24 5.62 36.04
C LEU A 169 -19.64 6.09 36.44
N LYS A 170 -20.58 5.16 36.62
CA LYS A 170 -21.94 5.42 37.10
C LYS A 170 -22.02 5.25 38.59
#